data_a66ac3b994547b55eabbf1ffbed1dc6d
#
_entry.id   a66ac3b994547b55eabbf1ffbed1dc6d
#
_cell.length_a   1.000
_cell.length_b   1.000
_cell.length_c   1.000
_cell.angle_alpha   90.00
_cell.angle_beta   90.00
_cell.angle_gamma   90.00
#
_symmetry.space_group_name_H-M   'P 1'
#
loop_
_entity.id
_entity.type
_entity.pdbx_description
1 polymer ?
#
loop_
_entity_poly.entity_id
_entity_poly.type
_entity_poly.pdbx_seq_one_letter_code
_entity_poly.pdbx_strand_id
1 'polypeptide(L)'
;MTDLVREIAGPSDLRQLHREYPSRYPFLLQSTGRGGALNRYDVLFAFPGKALVAGTGTNFLDELDVHWQKERTHTAANELPFTGGWFLYLGYELAAEIEPGLQLKPDTILPAAFAVRCPVALVFDHEESRCFLVCETPGCVNKDQLQADIDSLQGACSAEKAKVISVQEEEPTLFTDAVVRAKEYIADGDVYQANLSREWAAQMDGTPDASDIYEVLCQSNPGPFAGMARWRDIEIISSSPERLLEVRNGVASTRPIAGTRPRSDDVALDDNLSAELFSHPKERAEHIMLVDLERNDLGRICEAGTVEVNEMMVLESYAHVHHIVSNVQGQLRSDVTPGQAIAAVFPGGTITGCPKVRCMEIISELEQ
;
A
#
# COMPACT_ATOMS: atom_id res chain seq x y z
N MET A 1 -25.94 4.70 16.79
CA MET A 1 -24.50 4.80 16.57
C MET A 1 -23.82 4.58 17.92
N THR A 2 -22.90 3.66 17.98
CA THR A 2 -22.13 3.41 19.20
C THR A 2 -21.23 4.62 19.45
N ASP A 3 -20.89 4.92 20.71
CA ASP A 3 -19.93 6.00 21.06
C ASP A 3 -18.55 5.89 20.38
N LEU A 4 -18.33 4.83 19.61
CA LEU A 4 -17.07 4.48 18.95
C LEU A 4 -16.93 5.08 17.52
N VAL A 5 -18.04 5.37 16.84
CA VAL A 5 -18.07 6.01 15.53
C VAL A 5 -19.01 7.19 15.58
N ARG A 6 -18.51 8.37 15.28
CA ARG A 6 -19.28 9.61 15.33
C ARG A 6 -19.00 10.45 14.09
N GLU A 7 -20.04 10.95 13.45
CA GLU A 7 -19.92 11.99 12.43
C GLU A 7 -19.49 13.31 13.09
N ILE A 8 -18.54 13.99 12.48
CA ILE A 8 -18.03 15.29 12.92
C ILE A 8 -17.99 16.28 11.76
N ALA A 9 -18.03 17.56 12.08
CA ALA A 9 -17.68 18.62 11.13
C ALA A 9 -16.15 18.64 10.97
N GLY A 10 -15.62 17.80 10.06
CA GLY A 10 -14.19 17.69 9.79
C GLY A 10 -13.81 18.34 8.46
N PRO A 11 -12.50 18.54 8.20
CA PRO A 11 -12.03 19.03 6.92
C PRO A 11 -12.31 18.00 5.82
N SER A 12 -12.62 18.48 4.63
CA SER A 12 -12.74 17.62 3.43
C SER A 12 -11.37 17.14 2.91
N ASP A 13 -10.30 17.82 3.31
CA ASP A 13 -8.92 17.44 3.01
C ASP A 13 -8.16 17.15 4.30
N LEU A 14 -8.02 15.87 4.60
CA LEU A 14 -7.34 15.40 5.81
C LEU A 14 -5.82 15.66 5.82
N ARG A 15 -5.21 15.99 4.65
CA ARG A 15 -3.79 16.36 4.54
C ARG A 15 -3.45 17.59 5.38
N GLN A 16 -4.42 18.50 5.56
CA GLN A 16 -4.20 19.71 6.35
C GLN A 16 -3.84 19.38 7.80
N LEU A 17 -4.52 18.40 8.43
CA LEU A 17 -4.19 17.96 9.77
C LEU A 17 -2.82 17.27 9.85
N HIS A 18 -2.49 16.44 8.87
CA HIS A 18 -1.16 15.82 8.77
C HIS A 18 -0.06 16.88 8.67
N ARG A 19 -0.25 17.90 7.81
CA ARG A 19 0.69 18.99 7.60
C ARG A 19 0.92 19.82 8.87
N GLU A 20 -0.16 20.30 9.48
CA GLU A 20 -0.08 21.22 10.63
C GLU A 20 0.34 20.50 11.93
N TYR A 21 -0.04 19.24 12.07
CA TYR A 21 0.17 18.47 13.30
C TYR A 21 0.71 17.05 13.05
N PRO A 22 1.85 16.90 12.34
CA PRO A 22 2.31 15.58 11.89
C PRO A 22 2.63 14.59 13.03
N SER A 23 2.95 15.07 14.22
CA SER A 23 3.16 14.19 15.39
C SER A 23 1.85 13.63 15.96
N ARG A 24 0.71 14.30 15.77
CA ARG A 24 -0.61 13.83 16.17
C ARG A 24 -1.34 13.06 15.09
N TYR A 25 -1.03 13.35 13.81
CA TYR A 25 -1.67 12.75 12.63
C TYR A 25 -0.60 12.28 11.65
N PRO A 26 0.23 11.28 12.04
CA PRO A 26 1.45 10.95 11.28
C PRO A 26 1.20 10.12 10.01
N PHE A 27 0.03 9.51 9.87
CA PHE A 27 -0.23 8.56 8.77
C PHE A 27 -1.54 8.87 8.09
N LEU A 28 -1.49 8.98 6.76
CA LEU A 28 -2.64 9.24 5.91
C LEU A 28 -2.66 8.22 4.77
N LEU A 29 -3.79 7.55 4.58
CA LEU A 29 -4.08 6.72 3.42
C LEU A 29 -5.22 7.34 2.65
N GLN A 30 -5.07 7.52 1.34
CA GLN A 30 -6.05 8.19 0.50
C GLN A 30 -6.31 7.42 -0.79
N SER A 31 -7.54 7.51 -1.24
CA SER A 31 -7.93 7.08 -2.56
C SER A 31 -8.00 8.29 -3.50
N THR A 32 -6.90 8.55 -4.22
CA THR A 32 -6.77 9.75 -5.07
C THR A 32 -7.22 9.54 -6.51
N GLY A 33 -7.53 8.32 -6.91
CA GLY A 33 -8.11 7.99 -8.22
C GLY A 33 -9.51 8.61 -8.40
N ARG A 34 -9.90 8.87 -9.65
CA ARG A 34 -11.25 9.35 -9.95
C ARG A 34 -12.10 8.20 -10.48
N GLY A 35 -13.22 7.92 -9.80
CA GLY A 35 -14.19 6.90 -10.19
C GLY A 35 -13.77 5.47 -9.76
N GLY A 36 -14.79 4.62 -9.55
CA GLY A 36 -14.62 3.22 -9.12
C GLY A 36 -14.81 2.99 -7.63
N ALA A 37 -15.19 1.76 -7.28
CA ALA A 37 -15.55 1.36 -5.90
C ALA A 37 -14.37 1.45 -4.90
N LEU A 38 -13.13 1.51 -5.39
CA LEU A 38 -11.92 1.61 -4.56
C LEU A 38 -11.61 3.05 -4.09
N ASN A 39 -12.30 4.06 -4.63
CA ASN A 39 -11.99 5.48 -4.40
C ASN A 39 -12.97 6.15 -3.45
N ARG A 40 -13.33 5.45 -2.35
CA ARG A 40 -14.36 5.94 -1.46
C ARG A 40 -13.83 6.63 -0.21
N TYR A 41 -12.75 6.13 0.38
CA TYR A 41 -12.34 6.57 1.72
C TYR A 41 -10.93 7.14 1.77
N ASP A 42 -10.78 8.20 2.58
CA ASP A 42 -9.50 8.62 3.13
C ASP A 42 -9.46 8.27 4.62
N VAL A 43 -8.31 7.81 5.11
CA VAL A 43 -8.09 7.43 6.51
C VAL A 43 -6.89 8.18 7.06
N LEU A 44 -7.11 9.08 8.02
CA LEU A 44 -6.06 9.76 8.75
C LEU A 44 -5.96 9.16 10.15
N PHE A 45 -4.86 8.47 10.41
CA PHE A 45 -4.58 7.89 11.73
C PHE A 45 -4.15 8.98 12.69
N ALA A 46 -4.75 8.97 13.88
CA ALA A 46 -4.62 10.05 14.83
C ALA A 46 -4.14 9.54 16.20
N PHE A 47 -3.41 10.41 16.90
CA PHE A 47 -2.94 10.18 18.26
C PHE A 47 -2.19 8.84 18.41
N PRO A 48 -1.05 8.67 17.73
CA PRO A 48 -0.30 7.43 17.71
C PRO A 48 0.13 7.00 19.11
N GLY A 49 0.02 5.71 19.37
CA GLY A 49 0.44 5.09 20.61
C GLY A 49 1.84 4.46 20.50
N LYS A 50 2.00 3.30 21.14
CA LYS A 50 3.25 2.56 21.11
C LYS A 50 3.62 2.10 19.72
N ALA A 51 4.91 2.17 19.39
CA ALA A 51 5.49 1.61 18.17
C ALA A 51 6.21 0.30 18.48
N LEU A 52 6.09 -0.67 17.58
CA LEU A 52 6.95 -1.84 17.44
C LEU A 52 7.85 -1.60 16.23
N VAL A 53 9.11 -2.00 16.32
CA VAL A 53 10.09 -1.79 15.24
C VAL A 53 10.87 -3.08 15.05
N ALA A 54 11.00 -3.54 13.82
CA ALA A 54 11.84 -4.68 13.50
C ALA A 54 13.28 -4.43 13.98
N GLY A 55 13.79 -5.33 14.79
CA GLY A 55 15.12 -5.24 15.39
C GLY A 55 15.98 -6.46 15.08
N THR A 56 17.27 -6.37 15.36
CA THR A 56 18.16 -7.51 15.23
C THR A 56 17.83 -8.58 16.28
N GLY A 57 17.43 -9.76 15.83
CA GLY A 57 17.21 -10.94 16.70
C GLY A 57 15.81 -11.11 17.27
N THR A 58 14.83 -10.30 16.85
CA THR A 58 13.41 -10.50 17.15
C THR A 58 12.64 -10.75 15.87
N ASN A 59 11.64 -11.63 15.94
CA ASN A 59 10.68 -11.83 14.84
C ASN A 59 9.59 -10.76 14.97
N PHE A 60 9.57 -9.80 14.07
CA PHE A 60 8.63 -8.67 14.09
C PHE A 60 7.19 -9.12 13.94
N LEU A 61 6.92 -10.08 13.05
CA LEU A 61 5.56 -10.57 12.80
C LEU A 61 5.00 -11.32 14.02
N ASP A 62 5.83 -12.11 14.71
CA ASP A 62 5.43 -12.79 15.95
C ASP A 62 5.16 -11.77 17.08
N GLU A 63 5.99 -10.73 17.21
CA GLU A 63 5.76 -9.66 18.19
C GLU A 63 4.45 -8.90 17.88
N LEU A 64 4.19 -8.59 16.62
CA LEU A 64 2.94 -7.97 16.18
C LEU A 64 1.74 -8.82 16.59
N ASP A 65 1.80 -10.13 16.36
CA ASP A 65 0.72 -11.06 16.71
C ASP A 65 0.49 -11.13 18.23
N VAL A 66 1.55 -11.14 19.02
CA VAL A 66 1.43 -11.10 20.49
C VAL A 66 0.73 -9.82 20.95
N HIS A 67 1.07 -8.67 20.37
CA HIS A 67 0.42 -7.41 20.69
C HIS A 67 -1.02 -7.37 20.20
N TRP A 68 -1.27 -7.79 18.97
CA TRP A 68 -2.62 -7.87 18.42
C TRP A 68 -3.55 -8.75 19.27
N GLN A 69 -3.09 -9.93 19.71
CA GLN A 69 -3.88 -10.81 20.57
C GLN A 69 -4.27 -10.19 21.90
N LYS A 70 -3.36 -9.38 22.49
CA LYS A 70 -3.61 -8.69 23.78
C LYS A 70 -4.55 -7.50 23.65
N GLU A 71 -4.51 -6.82 22.50
CA GLU A 71 -5.13 -5.52 22.33
C GLU A 71 -6.36 -5.55 21.39
N ARG A 72 -6.64 -6.71 20.75
CA ARG A 72 -7.80 -6.82 19.87
C ARG A 72 -9.08 -6.56 20.63
N THR A 73 -9.93 -5.72 20.06
CA THR A 73 -11.28 -5.44 20.54
C THR A 73 -12.29 -6.09 19.59
N HIS A 74 -13.38 -6.59 20.13
CA HIS A 74 -14.52 -7.04 19.33
C HIS A 74 -15.40 -5.84 19.01
N THR A 75 -15.02 -5.08 18.00
CA THR A 75 -15.88 -4.01 17.48
C THR A 75 -16.96 -4.63 16.61
N ALA A 76 -18.21 -4.16 16.77
CA ALA A 76 -19.28 -4.57 15.86
C ALA A 76 -18.90 -4.18 14.43
N ALA A 77 -19.16 -5.09 13.48
CA ALA A 77 -18.91 -4.84 12.06
C ALA A 77 -19.60 -3.52 11.66
N ASN A 78 -18.83 -2.61 11.08
CA ASN A 78 -19.32 -1.39 10.47
C ASN A 78 -18.78 -1.30 9.04
N GLU A 79 -19.31 -0.38 8.26
CA GLU A 79 -18.94 -0.23 6.85
C GLU A 79 -17.62 0.53 6.65
N LEU A 80 -17.09 1.19 7.69
CA LEU A 80 -15.87 1.98 7.60
C LEU A 80 -14.63 1.09 7.40
N PRO A 81 -13.60 1.58 6.69
CA PRO A 81 -12.41 0.80 6.37
C PRO A 81 -11.49 0.57 7.58
N PHE A 82 -11.65 1.35 8.65
CA PHE A 82 -10.82 1.28 9.85
C PHE A 82 -11.67 1.50 11.11
N THR A 83 -11.42 0.71 12.15
CA THR A 83 -12.17 0.75 13.42
C THR A 83 -11.27 0.78 14.66
N GLY A 84 -10.00 1.04 14.46
CA GLY A 84 -8.91 0.94 15.43
C GLY A 84 -7.94 -0.17 15.06
N GLY A 85 -6.71 -0.06 15.53
CA GLY A 85 -5.69 -1.05 15.19
C GLY A 85 -4.29 -0.47 15.08
N TRP A 86 -3.59 -0.84 14.02
CA TRP A 86 -2.20 -0.52 13.80
C TRP A 86 -1.99 0.04 12.39
N PHE A 87 -1.15 1.08 12.28
CA PHE A 87 -0.53 1.43 11.01
C PHE A 87 0.74 0.60 10.85
N LEU A 88 0.95 0.02 9.67
CA LEU A 88 2.10 -0.83 9.37
C LEU A 88 2.92 -0.25 8.21
N TYR A 89 4.23 -0.25 8.37
CA TYR A 89 5.20 -0.14 7.30
C TYR A 89 5.97 -1.46 7.20
N LEU A 90 6.01 -2.03 6.02
CA LEU A 90 6.72 -3.27 5.72
C LEU A 90 7.69 -3.00 4.58
N GLY A 91 8.98 -2.85 4.89
CA GLY A 91 10.04 -2.73 3.91
C GLY A 91 10.31 -4.07 3.24
N TYR A 92 10.86 -4.05 2.04
CA TYR A 92 11.17 -5.27 1.29
C TYR A 92 12.08 -6.23 2.07
N GLU A 93 12.96 -5.69 2.91
CA GLU A 93 13.90 -6.41 3.76
C GLU A 93 13.24 -7.32 4.79
N LEU A 94 11.96 -7.08 5.12
CA LEU A 94 11.17 -7.99 5.97
C LEU A 94 11.05 -9.39 5.35
N ALA A 95 11.21 -9.52 4.05
CA ALA A 95 11.22 -10.81 3.38
C ALA A 95 12.29 -11.77 3.93
N ALA A 96 13.41 -11.26 4.47
CA ALA A 96 14.42 -12.10 5.11
C ALA A 96 13.97 -12.72 6.45
N GLU A 97 12.98 -12.13 7.12
CA GLU A 97 12.33 -12.76 8.29
C GLU A 97 11.40 -13.89 7.88
N ILE A 98 10.70 -13.72 6.76
CA ILE A 98 9.74 -14.70 6.23
C ILE A 98 10.46 -15.89 5.58
N GLU A 99 11.52 -15.60 4.82
CA GLU A 99 12.35 -16.57 4.10
C GLU A 99 13.82 -16.46 4.59
N PRO A 100 14.19 -17.17 5.66
CA PRO A 100 15.51 -17.02 6.31
C PRO A 100 16.71 -17.37 5.42
N GLY A 101 16.48 -17.98 4.25
CA GLY A 101 17.51 -18.24 3.24
C GLY A 101 17.93 -17.02 2.45
N LEU A 102 17.13 -15.94 2.45
CA LEU A 102 17.44 -14.72 1.74
C LEU A 102 18.48 -13.88 2.48
N GLN A 103 19.45 -13.38 1.74
CA GLN A 103 20.48 -12.47 2.24
C GLN A 103 20.21 -11.07 1.69
N LEU A 104 19.26 -10.35 2.30
CA LEU A 104 18.94 -8.98 1.92
C LEU A 104 19.83 -7.99 2.67
N LYS A 105 20.26 -6.94 1.99
CA LYS A 105 20.96 -5.82 2.62
C LYS A 105 19.94 -5.01 3.42
N PRO A 106 20.22 -4.67 4.70
CA PRO A 106 19.33 -3.80 5.45
C PRO A 106 19.35 -2.39 4.85
N ASP A 107 18.16 -1.76 4.77
CA ASP A 107 18.06 -0.34 4.50
C ASP A 107 18.74 0.44 5.64
N THR A 108 19.46 1.50 5.30
CA THR A 108 20.17 2.36 6.26
C THR A 108 19.33 3.50 6.79
N ILE A 109 18.19 3.77 6.17
CA ILE A 109 17.30 4.90 6.45
C ILE A 109 16.07 4.45 7.22
N LEU A 110 15.40 3.40 6.74
CA LEU A 110 14.18 2.86 7.33
C LEU A 110 14.45 1.49 7.99
N PRO A 111 13.72 1.14 9.05
CA PRO A 111 13.75 -0.22 9.58
C PRO A 111 13.05 -1.18 8.61
N ALA A 112 13.38 -2.47 8.64
CA ALA A 112 12.72 -3.48 7.81
C ALA A 112 11.19 -3.51 8.02
N ALA A 113 10.70 -3.15 9.21
CA ALA A 113 9.29 -2.93 9.46
C ALA A 113 9.06 -2.09 10.71
N PHE A 114 7.92 -1.41 10.77
CA PHE A 114 7.39 -0.86 12.02
C PHE A 114 5.86 -0.95 12.05
N ALA A 115 5.32 -1.03 13.24
CA ALA A 115 3.89 -1.00 13.52
C ALA A 115 3.61 0.05 14.59
N VAL A 116 2.65 0.95 14.35
CA VAL A 116 2.27 1.98 15.30
C VAL A 116 0.82 1.81 15.70
N ARG A 117 0.57 1.73 17.00
CA ARG A 117 -0.79 1.62 17.54
C ARG A 117 -1.58 2.88 17.26
N CYS A 118 -2.71 2.75 16.60
CA CYS A 118 -3.60 3.85 16.22
C CYS A 118 -5.04 3.56 16.69
N PRO A 119 -5.38 3.91 17.92
CA PRO A 119 -6.71 3.67 18.47
C PRO A 119 -7.77 4.64 17.95
N VAL A 120 -7.35 5.68 17.21
CA VAL A 120 -8.19 6.76 16.69
C VAL A 120 -7.88 7.00 15.23
N ALA A 121 -8.90 7.26 14.44
CA ALA A 121 -8.75 7.76 13.06
C ALA A 121 -9.86 8.74 12.69
N LEU A 122 -9.57 9.60 11.74
CA LEU A 122 -10.57 10.32 10.96
C LEU A 122 -10.74 9.59 9.63
N VAL A 123 -11.99 9.32 9.27
CA VAL A 123 -12.34 8.69 8.00
C VAL A 123 -13.23 9.64 7.22
N PHE A 124 -12.79 10.05 6.03
CA PHE A 124 -13.61 10.85 5.12
C PHE A 124 -14.21 9.94 4.04
N ASP A 125 -15.52 9.96 3.92
CA ASP A 125 -16.27 9.25 2.88
C ASP A 125 -16.56 10.22 1.73
N HIS A 126 -15.94 10.00 0.59
CA HIS A 126 -16.09 10.83 -0.60
C HIS A 126 -17.47 10.70 -1.26
N GLU A 127 -18.13 9.55 -1.13
CA GLU A 127 -19.46 9.33 -1.71
C GLU A 127 -20.52 10.13 -0.94
N GLU A 128 -20.44 10.12 0.39
CA GLU A 128 -21.40 10.82 1.24
C GLU A 128 -20.94 12.23 1.62
N SER A 129 -19.69 12.61 1.31
CA SER A 129 -19.04 13.87 1.72
C SER A 129 -19.14 14.09 3.23
N ARG A 130 -18.88 13.03 4.01
CA ARG A 130 -18.98 12.99 5.47
C ARG A 130 -17.66 12.62 6.12
N CYS A 131 -17.37 13.24 7.25
CA CYS A 131 -16.19 12.91 8.07
C CYS A 131 -16.62 12.19 9.35
N PHE A 132 -15.96 11.07 9.63
CA PHE A 132 -16.21 10.26 10.82
C PHE A 132 -14.98 10.25 11.72
N LEU A 133 -15.21 10.50 13.01
CA LEU A 133 -14.25 10.18 14.06
C LEU A 133 -14.50 8.74 14.50
N VAL A 134 -13.46 7.93 14.39
CA VAL A 134 -13.45 6.54 14.84
C VAL A 134 -12.58 6.44 16.08
N CYS A 135 -13.11 5.83 17.14
CA CYS A 135 -12.41 5.51 18.38
C CYS A 135 -12.57 4.02 18.66
N GLU A 136 -11.49 3.34 18.99
CA GLU A 136 -11.53 1.91 19.33
C GLU A 136 -12.22 1.65 20.67
N THR A 137 -12.05 2.55 21.63
CA THR A 137 -12.69 2.51 22.96
C THR A 137 -13.29 3.85 23.34
N PRO A 138 -14.36 3.88 24.14
CA PRO A 138 -14.91 5.14 24.62
C PRO A 138 -13.87 5.98 25.37
N GLY A 139 -13.76 7.26 25.00
CA GLY A 139 -12.84 8.19 25.67
C GLY A 139 -11.37 8.06 25.23
N CYS A 140 -11.06 7.33 24.18
CA CYS A 140 -9.69 7.15 23.67
C CYS A 140 -9.07 8.42 23.07
N VAL A 141 -9.83 9.48 22.85
CA VAL A 141 -9.37 10.75 22.26
C VAL A 141 -9.75 11.94 23.15
N ASN A 142 -8.85 12.92 23.20
CA ASN A 142 -9.18 14.25 23.70
C ASN A 142 -9.96 15.00 22.60
N LYS A 143 -11.29 15.03 22.72
CA LYS A 143 -12.18 15.67 21.75
C LYS A 143 -11.96 17.17 21.64
N ASP A 144 -11.61 17.83 22.74
CA ASP A 144 -11.34 19.27 22.76
C ASP A 144 -10.07 19.59 21.97
N GLN A 145 -9.05 18.73 22.08
CA GLN A 145 -7.82 18.88 21.29
C GLN A 145 -8.08 18.66 19.80
N LEU A 146 -8.81 17.61 19.45
CA LEU A 146 -9.18 17.35 18.05
C LEU A 146 -9.98 18.52 17.46
N GLN A 147 -10.97 19.04 18.21
CA GLN A 147 -11.75 20.17 17.74
C GLN A 147 -10.90 21.42 17.57
N ALA A 148 -10.01 21.69 18.54
CA ALA A 148 -9.08 22.83 18.45
C ALA A 148 -8.14 22.70 17.24
N ASP A 149 -7.65 21.51 16.93
CA ASP A 149 -6.83 21.26 15.76
C ASP A 149 -7.60 21.54 14.46
N ILE A 150 -8.84 21.06 14.37
CA ILE A 150 -9.73 21.33 13.21
C ILE A 150 -10.04 22.81 13.08
N ASP A 151 -10.43 23.47 14.17
CA ASP A 151 -10.80 24.90 14.17
C ASP A 151 -9.63 25.82 13.82
N SER A 152 -8.41 25.37 14.06
CA SER A 152 -7.19 26.13 13.76
C SER A 152 -6.75 26.03 12.31
N LEU A 153 -7.32 25.10 11.51
CA LEU A 153 -6.97 24.97 10.09
C LEU A 153 -7.37 26.23 9.35
N GLN A 154 -6.37 26.95 8.85
CA GLN A 154 -6.58 28.10 7.99
C GLN A 154 -6.73 27.57 6.57
N GLY A 155 -7.86 27.86 5.92
CA GLY A 155 -8.28 27.36 4.60
C GLY A 155 -7.18 27.01 3.60
N ALA A 156 -7.56 26.44 2.46
CA ALA A 156 -6.65 25.81 1.49
C ALA A 156 -5.31 26.51 1.33
N CYS A 157 -4.24 25.90 1.83
CA CYS A 157 -2.89 26.34 1.58
C CYS A 157 -2.56 25.97 0.12
N SER A 158 -2.19 26.96 -0.70
CA SER A 158 -1.68 26.65 -2.03
C SER A 158 -0.29 26.01 -1.86
N ALA A 159 -0.13 24.81 -2.40
CA ALA A 159 1.16 24.12 -2.41
C ALA A 159 2.22 25.03 -3.02
N GLU A 160 3.28 25.34 -2.27
CA GLU A 160 4.49 25.87 -2.89
C GLU A 160 5.10 24.76 -3.73
N LYS A 161 5.27 25.01 -5.03
CA LYS A 161 5.86 24.01 -5.91
C LYS A 161 7.30 23.75 -5.48
N ALA A 162 7.53 22.57 -4.94
CA ALA A 162 8.85 22.08 -4.66
C ALA A 162 9.72 22.14 -5.93
N LYS A 163 10.87 22.81 -5.83
CA LYS A 163 11.78 22.98 -6.97
C LYS A 163 12.93 22.00 -6.87
N VAL A 164 13.07 21.15 -7.87
CA VAL A 164 14.19 20.22 -7.99
C VAL A 164 15.42 20.99 -8.48
N ILE A 165 16.53 20.92 -7.74
CA ILE A 165 17.83 21.52 -8.11
C ILE A 165 18.60 20.54 -9.01
N SER A 166 18.66 19.28 -8.60
CA SER A 166 19.38 18.23 -9.32
C SER A 166 18.73 16.87 -9.09
N VAL A 167 18.91 16.00 -10.06
CA VAL A 167 18.55 14.58 -9.96
C VAL A 167 19.81 13.77 -10.18
N GLN A 168 20.07 12.84 -9.31
CA GLN A 168 21.13 11.83 -9.43
C GLN A 168 20.47 10.49 -9.68
N GLU A 169 20.93 9.79 -10.68
CA GLU A 169 20.53 8.41 -10.96
C GLU A 169 21.77 7.51 -10.87
N GLU A 170 21.55 6.25 -10.60
CA GLU A 170 22.58 5.22 -10.73
C GLU A 170 23.18 5.21 -12.14
N GLU A 171 24.41 4.69 -12.25
CA GLU A 171 25.02 4.44 -13.55
C GLU A 171 24.09 3.57 -14.39
N PRO A 172 23.58 4.05 -15.55
CA PRO A 172 22.57 3.33 -16.33
C PRO A 172 22.97 1.91 -16.73
N THR A 173 24.27 1.66 -16.87
CA THR A 173 24.81 0.33 -17.22
C THR A 173 24.54 -0.70 -16.14
N LEU A 174 24.53 -0.33 -14.86
CA LEU A 174 24.23 -1.27 -13.76
C LEU A 174 22.84 -1.87 -13.93
N PHE A 175 21.84 -1.03 -14.18
CA PHE A 175 20.46 -1.49 -14.38
C PHE A 175 20.30 -2.28 -15.68
N THR A 176 20.91 -1.83 -16.79
CA THR A 176 20.79 -2.53 -18.08
C THR A 176 21.49 -3.89 -18.07
N ASP A 177 22.64 -4.00 -17.40
CA ASP A 177 23.36 -5.27 -17.24
C ASP A 177 22.59 -6.22 -16.32
N ALA A 178 21.96 -5.74 -15.25
CA ALA A 178 21.06 -6.50 -14.40
C ALA A 178 19.87 -7.06 -15.20
N VAL A 179 19.26 -6.24 -16.07
CA VAL A 179 18.17 -6.70 -16.97
C VAL A 179 18.66 -7.78 -17.94
N VAL A 180 19.86 -7.62 -18.53
CA VAL A 180 20.43 -8.65 -19.41
C VAL A 180 20.61 -9.96 -18.64
N ARG A 181 21.15 -9.89 -17.43
CA ARG A 181 21.38 -11.07 -16.59
C ARG A 181 20.06 -11.71 -16.13
N ALA A 182 19.05 -10.93 -15.78
CA ALA A 182 17.70 -11.45 -15.47
C ALA A 182 17.08 -12.19 -16.66
N LYS A 183 17.29 -11.71 -17.88
CA LYS A 183 16.84 -12.41 -19.11
C LYS A 183 17.57 -13.73 -19.34
N GLU A 184 18.83 -13.87 -18.92
CA GLU A 184 19.55 -15.14 -18.93
C GLU A 184 18.90 -16.13 -17.96
N TYR A 185 18.61 -15.74 -16.72
CA TYR A 185 17.89 -16.58 -15.75
C TYR A 185 16.51 -17.02 -16.27
N ILE A 186 15.80 -16.16 -16.99
CA ILE A 186 14.53 -16.53 -17.64
C ILE A 186 14.77 -17.57 -18.74
N ALA A 187 15.80 -17.39 -19.57
CA ALA A 187 16.13 -18.31 -20.66
C ALA A 187 16.58 -19.69 -20.14
N ASP A 188 17.28 -19.71 -19.00
CA ASP A 188 17.74 -20.94 -18.32
C ASP A 188 16.59 -21.65 -17.58
N GLY A 189 15.43 -21.00 -17.44
CA GLY A 189 14.24 -21.54 -16.79
C GLY A 189 14.21 -21.44 -15.28
N ASP A 190 15.06 -20.59 -14.70
CA ASP A 190 15.06 -20.32 -13.25
C ASP A 190 13.79 -19.61 -12.80
N VAL A 191 13.35 -18.60 -13.55
CA VAL A 191 12.16 -17.78 -13.28
C VAL A 191 11.41 -17.44 -14.56
N TYR A 192 10.13 -17.11 -14.43
CA TYR A 192 9.30 -16.62 -15.54
C TYR A 192 9.40 -15.11 -15.71
N GLN A 193 9.61 -14.40 -14.59
CA GLN A 193 9.65 -12.94 -14.51
C GLN A 193 10.47 -12.55 -13.28
N ALA A 194 11.19 -11.45 -13.35
CA ALA A 194 11.80 -10.78 -12.20
C ALA A 194 11.58 -9.28 -12.32
N ASN A 195 11.14 -8.64 -11.24
CA ASN A 195 10.89 -7.20 -11.19
C ASN A 195 12.11 -6.51 -10.56
N LEU A 196 12.84 -5.75 -11.37
CA LEU A 196 14.04 -5.03 -10.94
C LEU A 196 13.73 -3.55 -10.75
N SER A 197 14.28 -2.97 -9.69
CA SER A 197 14.15 -1.55 -9.37
C SER A 197 15.49 -0.81 -9.51
N ARG A 198 15.44 0.52 -9.48
CA ARG A 198 16.61 1.38 -9.34
C ARG A 198 16.25 2.66 -8.59
N GLU A 199 17.23 3.26 -7.96
CA GLU A 199 17.06 4.46 -7.17
C GLU A 199 17.33 5.73 -7.99
N TRP A 200 16.57 6.77 -7.67
CA TRP A 200 16.78 8.14 -8.13
C TRP A 200 16.77 9.06 -6.92
N ALA A 201 17.82 9.83 -6.74
CA ALA A 201 17.93 10.82 -5.67
C ALA A 201 17.74 12.23 -6.23
N ALA A 202 16.80 12.99 -5.67
CA ALA A 202 16.54 14.36 -6.05
C ALA A 202 16.90 15.32 -4.93
N GLN A 203 17.70 16.36 -5.25
CA GLN A 203 17.96 17.46 -4.34
C GLN A 203 16.92 18.56 -4.58
N MET A 204 16.28 19.00 -3.52
CA MET A 204 15.26 20.04 -3.57
C MET A 204 15.82 21.39 -3.10
N ASP A 205 15.22 22.48 -3.59
CA ASP A 205 15.52 23.84 -3.12
C ASP A 205 14.81 24.07 -1.77
N GLY A 206 15.56 24.45 -0.74
CA GLY A 206 15.03 24.57 0.62
C GLY A 206 14.61 23.23 1.22
N THR A 207 13.60 23.27 2.08
CA THR A 207 12.95 22.11 2.71
C THR A 207 11.46 22.13 2.35
N PRO A 208 11.08 21.61 1.18
CA PRO A 208 9.66 21.57 0.80
C PRO A 208 8.88 20.74 1.80
N ASP A 209 7.63 21.13 2.05
CA ASP A 209 6.73 20.32 2.85
C ASP A 209 6.39 19.02 2.10
N ALA A 210 6.44 17.90 2.81
CA ALA A 210 6.13 16.58 2.24
C ALA A 210 4.71 16.51 1.65
N SER A 211 3.76 17.25 2.25
CA SER A 211 2.39 17.34 1.76
C SER A 211 2.30 18.01 0.38
N ASP A 212 3.19 18.96 0.08
CA ASP A 212 3.23 19.62 -1.23
C ASP A 212 3.77 18.67 -2.31
N ILE A 213 4.79 17.87 -1.96
CA ILE A 213 5.32 16.82 -2.86
C ILE A 213 4.26 15.77 -3.11
N TYR A 214 3.58 15.31 -2.05
CA TYR A 214 2.52 14.34 -2.13
C TYR A 214 1.35 14.83 -2.99
N GLU A 215 0.96 16.09 -2.85
CA GLU A 215 -0.10 16.68 -3.68
C GLU A 215 0.24 16.63 -5.16
N VAL A 216 1.46 17.00 -5.52
CA VAL A 216 1.94 16.92 -6.91
C VAL A 216 1.97 15.48 -7.40
N LEU A 217 2.41 14.54 -6.58
CA LEU A 217 2.40 13.10 -6.91
C LEU A 217 0.97 12.61 -7.17
N CYS A 218 0.02 12.92 -6.29
CA CYS A 218 -1.38 12.50 -6.44
C CYS A 218 -2.07 13.15 -7.64
N GLN A 219 -1.66 14.36 -8.04
CA GLN A 219 -2.19 15.01 -9.24
C GLN A 219 -1.62 14.39 -10.52
N SER A 220 -0.33 14.05 -10.51
CA SER A 220 0.37 13.49 -11.69
C SER A 220 0.19 11.98 -11.85
N ASN A 221 0.01 11.27 -10.75
CA ASN A 221 -0.18 9.81 -10.74
C ASN A 221 -1.22 9.41 -9.69
N PRO A 222 -2.51 9.71 -9.89
CA PRO A 222 -3.55 9.37 -8.95
C PRO A 222 -3.72 7.86 -8.86
N GLY A 223 -3.66 7.32 -7.64
CA GLY A 223 -3.80 5.89 -7.35
C GLY A 223 -4.87 5.61 -6.28
N PRO A 224 -5.47 4.43 -6.27
CA PRO A 224 -6.47 4.05 -5.26
C PRO A 224 -5.86 3.81 -3.87
N PHE A 225 -4.54 3.60 -3.77
CA PHE A 225 -3.82 3.30 -2.54
C PHE A 225 -2.65 4.26 -2.32
N ALA A 226 -2.93 5.56 -2.40
CA ALA A 226 -1.95 6.58 -2.09
C ALA A 226 -1.81 6.78 -0.57
N GLY A 227 -0.68 7.29 -0.12
CA GLY A 227 -0.47 7.53 1.30
C GLY A 227 0.75 8.34 1.64
N MET A 228 0.71 8.90 2.84
CA MET A 228 1.82 9.57 3.50
C MET A 228 2.04 8.94 4.86
N ALA A 229 3.30 8.77 5.25
CA ALA A 229 3.64 8.27 6.57
C ALA A 229 4.88 8.99 7.12
N ARG A 230 4.72 9.62 8.28
CA ARG A 230 5.83 10.22 9.00
C ARG A 230 6.41 9.23 10.01
N TRP A 231 7.67 8.90 9.80
CA TRP A 231 8.43 8.10 10.74
C TRP A 231 9.66 8.86 11.21
N ARG A 232 9.61 9.38 12.44
CA ARG A 232 10.63 10.28 13.01
C ARG A 232 10.77 11.56 12.15
N ASP A 233 11.92 11.72 11.50
CA ASP A 233 12.29 12.83 10.60
C ASP A 233 12.20 12.46 9.11
N ILE A 234 11.66 11.28 8.81
CA ILE A 234 11.48 10.75 7.45
C ILE A 234 10.00 10.84 7.07
N GLU A 235 9.74 11.23 5.83
CA GLU A 235 8.42 11.15 5.22
C GLU A 235 8.43 10.12 4.09
N ILE A 236 7.52 9.15 4.18
CA ILE A 236 7.26 8.17 3.13
C ILE A 236 6.05 8.66 2.34
N ILE A 237 6.21 8.84 1.04
CA ILE A 237 5.17 9.34 0.14
C ILE A 237 4.95 8.29 -0.94
N SER A 238 3.71 7.86 -1.13
CA SER A 238 3.37 6.80 -2.08
C SER A 238 2.10 7.10 -2.86
N SER A 239 2.06 6.67 -4.12
CA SER A 239 0.84 6.59 -4.93
C SER A 239 0.80 5.22 -5.61
N SER A 240 0.31 4.22 -4.89
CA SER A 240 0.24 2.84 -5.37
C SER A 240 -1.07 2.55 -6.08
N PRO A 241 -1.05 1.83 -7.21
CA PRO A 241 -2.25 1.33 -7.86
C PRO A 241 -2.78 0.02 -7.24
N GLU A 242 -1.96 -0.68 -6.45
CA GLU A 242 -2.21 -2.07 -6.08
C GLU A 242 -2.28 -2.29 -4.57
N ARG A 243 -3.15 -3.20 -4.16
CA ARG A 243 -3.36 -3.64 -2.78
C ARG A 243 -2.72 -5.00 -2.55
N LEU A 244 -1.87 -5.11 -1.51
CA LEU A 244 -1.25 -6.37 -1.14
C LEU A 244 -2.29 -7.39 -0.65
N LEU A 245 -3.08 -7.01 0.35
CA LEU A 245 -4.06 -7.90 0.99
C LEU A 245 -5.20 -7.06 1.59
N GLU A 246 -6.41 -7.55 1.47
CA GLU A 246 -7.55 -7.14 2.30
C GLU A 246 -8.11 -8.32 3.05
N VAL A 247 -8.42 -8.13 4.32
CA VAL A 247 -9.22 -9.08 5.10
C VAL A 247 -10.45 -8.35 5.62
N ARG A 248 -11.62 -8.71 5.11
CA ARG A 248 -12.88 -8.10 5.50
C ARG A 248 -13.94 -9.17 5.77
N ASN A 249 -14.55 -9.14 6.95
CA ASN A 249 -15.60 -10.09 7.34
C ASN A 249 -15.15 -11.58 7.22
N GLY A 250 -13.87 -11.85 7.50
CA GLY A 250 -13.30 -13.18 7.39
C GLY A 250 -12.94 -13.63 5.97
N VAL A 251 -13.13 -12.79 4.97
CA VAL A 251 -12.68 -13.05 3.59
C VAL A 251 -11.36 -12.34 3.37
N ALA A 252 -10.32 -13.07 2.97
CA ALA A 252 -9.04 -12.54 2.50
C ALA A 252 -9.09 -12.40 0.98
N SER A 253 -8.59 -11.28 0.45
CA SER A 253 -8.53 -11.05 -1.00
C SER A 253 -7.29 -10.28 -1.42
N THR A 254 -6.78 -10.61 -2.61
CA THR A 254 -5.71 -9.90 -3.33
C THR A 254 -6.23 -9.47 -4.70
N ARG A 255 -5.63 -8.41 -5.26
CA ARG A 255 -6.12 -7.86 -6.53
C ARG A 255 -4.94 -7.58 -7.47
N PRO A 256 -4.34 -8.64 -8.06
CA PRO A 256 -3.18 -8.50 -8.93
C PRO A 256 -3.51 -7.71 -10.19
N ILE A 257 -2.57 -6.86 -10.57
CA ILE A 257 -2.58 -6.07 -11.80
C ILE A 257 -1.51 -6.64 -12.74
N ALA A 258 -1.87 -6.91 -13.99
CA ALA A 258 -0.90 -7.21 -15.03
C ALA A 258 -1.35 -6.64 -16.37
N GLY A 259 -0.39 -6.03 -17.06
CA GLY A 259 -0.66 -5.34 -18.30
C GLY A 259 -1.20 -3.91 -18.07
N THR A 260 -0.60 -2.99 -18.81
CA THR A 260 -0.94 -1.56 -18.75
C THR A 260 -0.86 -0.95 -20.12
N ARG A 261 -1.81 -0.07 -20.47
CA ARG A 261 -1.76 0.81 -21.62
C ARG A 261 -2.12 2.22 -21.22
N PRO A 262 -1.52 3.23 -21.84
CA PRO A 262 -1.87 4.62 -21.58
C PRO A 262 -3.30 4.90 -22.06
N ARG A 263 -3.92 5.89 -21.42
CA ARG A 263 -5.16 6.51 -21.87
C ARG A 263 -4.90 7.47 -23.03
N SER A 264 -5.93 7.75 -23.82
CA SER A 264 -5.90 8.75 -24.86
C SER A 264 -7.14 9.66 -24.78
N ASP A 265 -6.93 10.94 -25.10
CA ASP A 265 -8.05 11.89 -25.27
C ASP A 265 -8.87 11.61 -26.55
N ASP A 266 -8.29 10.93 -27.52
CA ASP A 266 -8.99 10.42 -28.70
C ASP A 266 -9.71 9.11 -28.34
N VAL A 267 -11.03 9.14 -28.33
CA VAL A 267 -11.90 8.02 -27.93
C VAL A 267 -11.64 6.75 -28.75
N ALA A 268 -11.44 6.88 -30.07
CA ALA A 268 -11.19 5.71 -30.94
C ALA A 268 -9.82 5.08 -30.65
N LEU A 269 -8.83 5.89 -30.35
CA LEU A 269 -7.50 5.42 -29.95
C LEU A 269 -7.55 4.78 -28.55
N ASP A 270 -8.27 5.37 -27.59
CA ASP A 270 -8.45 4.86 -26.24
C ASP A 270 -9.13 3.47 -26.24
N ASP A 271 -10.20 3.32 -27.04
CA ASP A 271 -10.88 2.04 -27.24
C ASP A 271 -9.94 0.99 -27.88
N ASN A 272 -9.11 1.38 -28.84
CA ASN A 272 -8.14 0.49 -29.46
C ASN A 272 -7.05 0.04 -28.48
N LEU A 273 -6.53 0.95 -27.66
CA LEU A 273 -5.50 0.65 -26.64
C LEU A 273 -6.04 -0.34 -25.60
N SER A 274 -7.27 -0.15 -25.15
CA SER A 274 -7.92 -1.06 -24.20
C SER A 274 -8.19 -2.43 -24.82
N ALA A 275 -8.64 -2.50 -26.07
CA ALA A 275 -8.87 -3.75 -26.81
C ALA A 275 -7.55 -4.49 -27.09
N GLU A 276 -6.49 -3.78 -27.49
CA GLU A 276 -5.15 -4.35 -27.65
C GLU A 276 -4.66 -4.98 -26.35
N LEU A 277 -4.75 -4.23 -25.22
CA LEU A 277 -4.33 -4.72 -23.92
C LEU A 277 -5.05 -6.04 -23.59
N PHE A 278 -6.37 -6.07 -23.74
CA PHE A 278 -7.18 -7.22 -23.38
C PHE A 278 -6.92 -8.45 -24.28
N SER A 279 -6.56 -8.24 -25.54
CA SER A 279 -6.31 -9.32 -26.52
C SER A 279 -4.85 -9.78 -26.55
N HIS A 280 -3.91 -9.06 -25.94
CA HIS A 280 -2.47 -9.32 -26.06
C HIS A 280 -2.06 -10.64 -25.38
N PRO A 281 -1.55 -11.65 -26.13
CA PRO A 281 -1.32 -13.00 -25.60
C PRO A 281 -0.32 -13.02 -24.43
N LYS A 282 0.75 -12.21 -24.49
CA LYS A 282 1.77 -12.13 -23.43
C LYS A 282 1.17 -11.59 -22.13
N GLU A 283 0.44 -10.47 -22.20
CA GLU A 283 -0.19 -9.84 -21.02
C GLU A 283 -1.16 -10.81 -20.33
N ARG A 284 -1.93 -11.55 -21.13
CA ARG A 284 -2.85 -12.57 -20.62
C ARG A 284 -2.14 -13.74 -19.96
N ALA A 285 -1.05 -14.23 -20.54
CA ALA A 285 -0.27 -15.33 -20.00
C ALA A 285 0.42 -14.92 -18.69
N GLU A 286 1.00 -13.72 -18.64
CA GLU A 286 1.58 -13.13 -17.44
C GLU A 286 0.52 -12.98 -16.34
N HIS A 287 -0.65 -12.47 -16.69
CA HIS A 287 -1.74 -12.28 -15.73
C HIS A 287 -2.23 -13.61 -15.14
N ILE A 288 -2.36 -14.67 -15.95
CA ILE A 288 -2.72 -16.01 -15.44
C ILE A 288 -1.66 -16.51 -14.45
N MET A 289 -0.38 -16.32 -14.76
CA MET A 289 0.72 -16.69 -13.87
C MET A 289 0.63 -15.97 -12.52
N LEU A 290 0.37 -14.66 -12.53
CA LEU A 290 0.22 -13.86 -11.30
C LEU A 290 -1.02 -14.27 -10.50
N VAL A 291 -2.15 -14.53 -11.17
CA VAL A 291 -3.35 -15.03 -10.50
C VAL A 291 -3.09 -16.38 -9.82
N ASP A 292 -2.33 -17.28 -10.46
CA ASP A 292 -2.00 -18.58 -9.85
C ASP A 292 -1.07 -18.43 -8.65
N LEU A 293 -0.13 -17.49 -8.71
CA LEU A 293 0.73 -17.13 -7.58
C LEU A 293 -0.09 -16.61 -6.39
N GLU A 294 -1.01 -15.67 -6.62
CA GLU A 294 -1.89 -15.14 -5.58
C GLU A 294 -2.84 -16.21 -5.00
N ARG A 295 -3.33 -17.13 -5.84
CA ARG A 295 -4.11 -18.29 -5.37
C ARG A 295 -3.29 -19.20 -4.44
N ASN A 296 -2.03 -19.41 -4.77
CA ASN A 296 -1.12 -20.19 -3.94
C ASN A 296 -0.86 -19.51 -2.59
N ASP A 297 -0.62 -18.20 -2.59
CA ASP A 297 -0.38 -17.41 -1.38
C ASP A 297 -1.62 -17.43 -0.45
N LEU A 298 -2.81 -17.15 -0.99
CA LEU A 298 -4.05 -17.23 -0.23
C LEU A 298 -4.38 -18.67 0.22
N GLY A 299 -3.99 -19.67 -0.56
CA GLY A 299 -4.14 -21.08 -0.19
C GLY A 299 -3.43 -21.49 1.10
N ARG A 300 -2.41 -20.73 1.51
CA ARG A 300 -1.65 -20.93 2.77
C ARG A 300 -2.45 -20.51 4.01
N ILE A 301 -3.39 -19.58 3.87
CA ILE A 301 -4.12 -18.95 4.98
C ILE A 301 -5.64 -19.15 4.92
N CYS A 302 -6.19 -19.54 3.80
CA CYS A 302 -7.63 -19.75 3.63
C CYS A 302 -8.05 -21.19 3.89
N GLU A 303 -9.33 -21.39 4.15
CA GLU A 303 -9.93 -22.71 4.25
C GLU A 303 -9.83 -23.47 2.93
N ALA A 304 -9.53 -24.77 3.00
CA ALA A 304 -9.34 -25.58 1.82
C ALA A 304 -10.60 -25.60 0.93
N GLY A 305 -10.40 -25.32 -0.37
CA GLY A 305 -11.47 -25.32 -1.37
C GLY A 305 -12.28 -24.01 -1.42
N THR A 306 -11.90 -22.97 -0.65
CA THR A 306 -12.60 -21.67 -0.68
C THR A 306 -11.91 -20.62 -1.54
N VAL A 307 -10.64 -20.87 -1.94
CA VAL A 307 -9.91 -19.93 -2.79
C VAL A 307 -10.45 -19.98 -4.21
N GLU A 308 -10.95 -18.84 -4.67
CA GLU A 308 -11.56 -18.68 -5.99
C GLU A 308 -11.10 -17.37 -6.66
N VAL A 309 -11.21 -17.33 -7.97
CA VAL A 309 -11.05 -16.12 -8.76
C VAL A 309 -12.47 -15.64 -9.11
N ASN A 310 -12.99 -14.71 -8.34
CA ASN A 310 -14.37 -14.24 -8.52
C ASN A 310 -14.48 -13.12 -9.58
N GLU A 311 -13.37 -12.45 -9.91
CA GLU A 311 -13.24 -11.55 -11.06
C GLU A 311 -11.98 -11.92 -11.83
N MET A 312 -12.13 -12.20 -13.13
CA MET A 312 -11.02 -12.64 -13.99
C MET A 312 -10.80 -11.71 -15.15
N MET A 313 -9.63 -11.07 -15.21
CA MET A 313 -9.23 -10.20 -16.32
C MET A 313 -10.25 -9.10 -16.63
N VAL A 314 -10.70 -8.35 -15.62
CA VAL A 314 -11.53 -7.16 -15.83
C VAL A 314 -10.66 -5.98 -16.23
N LEU A 315 -11.17 -5.13 -17.13
CA LEU A 315 -10.52 -3.89 -17.49
C LEU A 315 -10.87 -2.80 -16.48
N GLU A 316 -9.87 -2.25 -15.85
CA GLU A 316 -10.00 -1.05 -15.02
C GLU A 316 -9.33 0.14 -15.71
N SER A 317 -10.08 1.25 -15.83
CA SER A 317 -9.59 2.47 -16.46
C SER A 317 -9.44 3.56 -15.41
N TYR A 318 -8.21 4.03 -15.25
CA TYR A 318 -7.87 5.14 -14.37
C TYR A 318 -7.64 6.42 -15.18
N ALA A 319 -7.19 7.48 -14.54
CA ALA A 319 -7.02 8.78 -15.21
C ALA A 319 -6.03 8.73 -16.39
N HIS A 320 -4.95 7.94 -16.27
CA HIS A 320 -3.85 7.91 -17.23
C HIS A 320 -3.58 6.55 -17.85
N VAL A 321 -4.17 5.49 -17.32
CA VAL A 321 -3.89 4.11 -17.74
C VAL A 321 -5.12 3.23 -17.73
N HIS A 322 -5.08 2.19 -18.58
CA HIS A 322 -5.91 1.00 -18.50
C HIS A 322 -5.10 -0.14 -17.90
N HIS A 323 -5.69 -0.91 -17.01
CA HIS A 323 -5.13 -2.12 -16.41
C HIS A 323 -6.02 -3.34 -16.64
N ILE A 324 -5.41 -4.51 -16.74
CA ILE A 324 -6.09 -5.79 -16.57
C ILE A 324 -5.93 -6.18 -15.10
N VAL A 325 -7.06 -6.44 -14.43
CA VAL A 325 -7.11 -6.76 -13.01
C VAL A 325 -7.91 -8.04 -12.80
N SER A 326 -7.52 -8.86 -11.84
CA SER A 326 -8.32 -9.98 -11.33
C SER A 326 -8.50 -9.84 -9.83
N ASN A 327 -9.53 -10.47 -9.27
CA ASN A 327 -9.67 -10.58 -7.82
C ASN A 327 -9.63 -12.06 -7.41
N VAL A 328 -8.72 -12.37 -6.51
CA VAL A 328 -8.59 -13.69 -5.88
C VAL A 328 -9.01 -13.55 -4.42
N GLN A 329 -9.91 -14.41 -3.97
CA GLN A 329 -10.41 -14.37 -2.60
C GLN A 329 -10.56 -15.76 -2.01
N GLY A 330 -10.63 -15.83 -0.66
CA GLY A 330 -10.90 -17.06 0.06
C GLY A 330 -11.33 -16.79 1.49
N GLN A 331 -12.01 -17.76 2.11
CA GLN A 331 -12.40 -17.68 3.52
C GLN A 331 -11.16 -17.87 4.39
N LEU A 332 -10.78 -16.82 5.13
CA LEU A 332 -9.63 -16.87 6.06
C LEU A 332 -9.90 -17.88 7.17
N ARG A 333 -8.94 -18.76 7.47
CA ARG A 333 -9.05 -19.64 8.64
C ARG A 333 -9.06 -18.83 9.93
N SER A 334 -9.86 -19.27 10.89
CA SER A 334 -10.07 -18.57 12.17
C SER A 334 -8.84 -18.57 13.09
N ASP A 335 -7.87 -19.43 12.83
CA ASP A 335 -6.60 -19.55 13.58
C ASP A 335 -5.48 -18.66 13.01
N VAL A 336 -5.68 -18.05 11.85
CA VAL A 336 -4.67 -17.20 11.21
C VAL A 336 -4.60 -15.83 11.89
N THR A 337 -3.40 -15.44 12.25
CA THR A 337 -3.08 -14.13 12.82
C THR A 337 -2.69 -13.13 11.73
N PRO A 338 -2.68 -11.81 12.01
CA PRO A 338 -2.21 -10.80 11.05
C PRO A 338 -0.78 -11.04 10.56
N GLY A 339 0.15 -11.40 11.46
CA GLY A 339 1.54 -11.71 11.09
C GLY A 339 1.62 -12.91 10.15
N GLN A 340 0.86 -13.96 10.41
CA GLN A 340 0.77 -15.13 9.52
C GLN A 340 0.14 -14.79 8.17
N ALA A 341 -0.87 -13.92 8.15
CA ALA A 341 -1.48 -13.47 6.91
C ALA A 341 -0.49 -12.65 6.06
N ILE A 342 0.26 -11.74 6.68
CA ILE A 342 1.32 -10.97 6.02
C ILE A 342 2.40 -11.93 5.49
N ALA A 343 2.92 -12.84 6.31
CA ALA A 343 3.96 -13.78 5.91
C ALA A 343 3.56 -14.69 4.72
N ALA A 344 2.27 -14.93 4.54
CA ALA A 344 1.80 -15.73 3.42
C ALA A 344 1.85 -15.00 2.07
N VAL A 345 1.60 -13.68 2.06
CA VAL A 345 1.46 -12.90 0.82
C VAL A 345 2.63 -11.96 0.55
N PHE A 346 3.41 -11.59 1.58
CA PHE A 346 4.50 -10.62 1.45
C PHE A 346 5.84 -11.28 1.05
N PRO A 347 6.63 -10.62 0.19
CA PRO A 347 6.23 -9.50 -0.66
C PRO A 347 5.26 -9.94 -1.76
N GLY A 348 4.51 -8.99 -2.34
CA GLY A 348 3.54 -9.29 -3.39
C GLY A 348 4.18 -9.94 -4.61
N GLY A 349 3.46 -10.89 -5.23
CA GLY A 349 3.95 -11.60 -6.40
C GLY A 349 4.18 -10.69 -7.60
N THR A 350 3.34 -9.68 -7.78
CA THR A 350 3.40 -8.68 -8.85
C THR A 350 4.64 -7.78 -8.80
N ILE A 351 5.19 -7.56 -7.59
CA ILE A 351 6.41 -6.74 -7.40
C ILE A 351 7.69 -7.56 -7.26
N THR A 352 7.62 -8.88 -7.33
CA THR A 352 8.78 -9.79 -7.27
C THR A 352 8.91 -10.61 -8.54
N GLY A 353 8.03 -11.57 -8.73
CA GLY A 353 8.01 -12.49 -9.87
C GLY A 353 7.72 -13.93 -9.45
N CYS A 354 7.88 -14.87 -10.38
CA CYS A 354 7.52 -16.27 -10.19
C CYS A 354 8.62 -17.21 -10.71
N PRO A 355 9.03 -18.22 -9.91
CA PRO A 355 8.70 -18.53 -8.51
C PRO A 355 9.23 -17.49 -7.51
N LYS A 356 8.41 -17.09 -6.53
CA LYS A 356 8.65 -15.94 -5.65
C LYS A 356 10.02 -15.96 -4.95
N VAL A 357 10.36 -17.03 -4.25
CA VAL A 357 11.62 -17.12 -3.49
C VAL A 357 12.82 -17.02 -4.43
N ARG A 358 12.80 -17.74 -5.56
CA ARG A 358 13.88 -17.69 -6.54
C ARG A 358 14.04 -16.31 -7.16
N CYS A 359 12.92 -15.62 -7.43
CA CYS A 359 12.97 -14.22 -7.89
C CYS A 359 13.63 -13.31 -6.86
N MET A 360 13.28 -13.43 -5.58
CA MET A 360 13.89 -12.63 -4.51
C MET A 360 15.41 -12.89 -4.38
N GLU A 361 15.87 -14.14 -4.54
CA GLU A 361 17.31 -14.46 -4.59
C GLU A 361 18.00 -13.74 -5.75
N ILE A 362 17.43 -13.80 -6.95
CA ILE A 362 17.96 -13.16 -8.15
C ILE A 362 17.93 -11.63 -8.02
N ILE A 363 16.84 -11.04 -7.52
CA ILE A 363 16.76 -9.61 -7.26
C ILE A 363 17.86 -9.17 -6.28
N SER A 364 18.05 -9.92 -5.18
CA SER A 364 19.11 -9.64 -4.20
C SER A 364 20.53 -9.75 -4.79
N GLU A 365 20.74 -10.62 -5.78
CA GLU A 365 22.01 -10.71 -6.50
C GLU A 365 22.24 -9.52 -7.44
N LEU A 366 21.19 -9.06 -8.13
CA LEU A 366 21.28 -8.10 -9.21
C LEU A 366 21.15 -6.63 -8.75
N GLU A 367 20.45 -6.37 -7.67
CA GLU A 367 20.32 -5.05 -7.04
C GLU A 367 21.36 -4.91 -5.92
N GLN A 368 22.61 -4.57 -6.28
CA GLN A 368 23.75 -4.54 -5.34
C GLN A 368 23.90 -3.20 -4.63
#